data_efbf41ffda2d6aeea66e30b87902b16e
#
_entry.id   efbf41ffda2d6aeea66e30b87902b16e
#
_cell.length_a   1.000
_cell.length_b   1.000
_cell.length_c   1.000
_cell.angle_alpha   90.00
_cell.angle_beta   90.00
_cell.angle_gamma   90.00
#
_symmetry.space_group_name_H-M   'P 1'
#
loop_
_entity.id
_entity.type
_entity.pdbx_description
1 polymer ?
#
loop_
_entity_poly.entity_id
_entity_poly.type
_entity_poly.pdbx_seq_one_letter_code
_entity_poly.pdbx_strand_id
1 'polypeptide(L)'
;GNVIDIKATDGARYTVPTSIHLDNMADLLTVRFRVGSVFKDSYISVYFNDERVQHRKKQVMAPGEMEQIVLKKKALEDYDGLKTITVKIEEE
;
A
#
# COMPACT_ATOMS: atom_id res chain seq x y z
N GLY A 1 12.13 -5.04 17.88
CA GLY A 1 11.47 -5.59 16.72
C GLY A 1 11.39 -4.60 15.59
N ASN A 2 11.22 -5.12 14.41
CA ASN A 2 11.13 -4.29 13.22
C ASN A 2 9.69 -3.89 12.95
N VAL A 3 9.40 -2.60 13.08
CA VAL A 3 8.11 -2.03 12.75
C VAL A 3 8.25 -1.29 11.43
N ILE A 4 7.35 -1.59 10.50
CA ILE A 4 7.29 -0.94 9.19
C ILE A 4 6.04 -0.08 9.16
N ASP A 5 6.21 1.21 8.87
CA ASP A 5 5.08 2.13 8.78
C ASP A 5 4.40 2.02 7.43
N ILE A 6 3.08 2.08 7.42
CA ILE A 6 2.28 2.12 6.19
C ILE A 6 1.67 3.50 6.08
N LYS A 7 1.94 4.18 4.97
CA LYS A 7 1.45 5.53 4.71
C LYS A 7 0.61 5.57 3.45
N ALA A 8 -0.34 6.49 3.42
CA ALA A 8 -1.16 6.76 2.26
C ALA A 8 -0.96 8.21 1.83
N THR A 9 -0.67 8.44 0.56
CA THR A 9 -0.45 9.78 0.00
C THR A 9 -1.09 9.89 -1.37
N ASP A 10 -1.13 11.10 -1.93
CA ASP A 10 -1.51 11.37 -3.31
C ASP A 10 -2.85 10.74 -3.70
N GLY A 11 -3.84 10.92 -2.86
CA GLY A 11 -5.19 10.44 -3.13
C GLY A 11 -5.59 9.20 -2.35
N ALA A 12 -4.65 8.42 -1.83
CA ALA A 12 -4.95 7.30 -0.95
C ALA A 12 -5.04 7.79 0.49
N ARG A 13 -5.96 7.21 1.26
CA ARG A 13 -6.21 7.61 2.64
C ARG A 13 -6.56 6.41 3.51
N TYR A 14 -6.31 6.55 4.81
CA TYR A 14 -6.84 5.66 5.84
C TYR A 14 -6.46 4.20 5.64
N THR A 15 -5.17 3.93 5.56
CA THR A 15 -4.71 2.55 5.49
C THR A 15 -5.04 1.81 6.79
N VAL A 16 -5.42 0.55 6.65
CA VAL A 16 -5.61 -0.37 7.76
C VAL A 16 -4.89 -1.66 7.38
N PRO A 17 -3.86 -2.03 8.11
CA PRO A 17 -3.24 -1.37 9.26
C PRO A 17 -2.36 -0.18 8.87
N THR A 18 -1.87 0.55 9.86
CA THR A 18 -0.94 1.68 9.67
C THR A 18 0.50 1.30 9.97
N SER A 19 0.72 0.10 10.46
CA SER A 19 2.06 -0.41 10.70
C SER A 19 2.04 -1.94 10.69
N ILE A 20 3.21 -2.51 10.47
CA ILE A 20 3.40 -3.95 10.44
C ILE A 20 4.52 -4.33 11.40
N HIS A 21 4.26 -5.33 12.24
CA HIS A 21 5.30 -6.00 13.01
C HIS A 21 5.66 -7.25 12.21
N LEU A 22 6.77 -7.20 11.52
CA LEU A 22 7.15 -8.25 10.57
C LEU A 22 7.21 -9.63 11.21
N ASP A 23 7.71 -9.70 12.44
CA ASP A 23 7.87 -10.98 13.15
C ASP A 23 6.52 -11.65 13.45
N ASN A 24 5.46 -10.87 13.53
CA ASN A 24 4.12 -11.36 13.87
C ASN A 24 3.18 -11.45 12.66
N MET A 25 3.69 -11.15 11.48
CA MET A 25 2.88 -11.10 10.28
C MET A 25 2.63 -12.50 9.71
N ALA A 26 1.42 -12.74 9.22
CA ALA A 26 1.13 -13.94 8.43
C ALA A 26 1.80 -13.84 7.06
N ASP A 27 1.79 -14.93 6.29
CA ASP A 27 2.43 -14.98 4.97
C ASP A 27 1.93 -13.91 4.02
N LEU A 28 0.66 -13.56 4.13
CA LEU A 28 0.03 -12.51 3.33
C LEU A 28 -0.67 -11.52 4.25
N LEU A 29 -0.60 -10.25 3.90
CA LEU A 29 -1.32 -9.20 4.60
C LEU A 29 -2.08 -8.36 3.58
N THR A 30 -3.38 -8.22 3.80
CA THR A 30 -4.19 -7.30 3.00
C THR A 30 -4.24 -5.96 3.69
N VAL A 31 -3.80 -4.92 2.99
CA VAL A 31 -3.91 -3.54 3.46
C VAL A 31 -5.07 -2.90 2.73
N ARG A 32 -6.03 -2.37 3.48
CA ARG A 32 -7.19 -1.71 2.92
C ARG A 32 -7.06 -0.21 3.08
N PHE A 33 -7.61 0.52 2.13
CA PHE A 33 -7.55 1.98 2.15
C PHE A 33 -8.72 2.55 1.36
N ARG A 34 -8.91 3.85 1.45
CA ARG A 34 -9.90 4.58 0.67
C ARG A 34 -9.21 5.66 -0.15
N VAL A 35 -9.90 6.15 -1.18
CA VAL A 35 -9.41 7.28 -1.97
C VAL A 35 -10.16 8.54 -1.57
N GLY A 36 -9.51 9.71 -1.74
CA GLY A 36 -10.07 10.99 -1.32
C GLY A 36 -10.98 11.64 -2.35
N SER A 37 -10.98 11.13 -3.57
CA SER A 37 -11.81 11.64 -4.66
C SER A 37 -12.01 10.53 -5.68
N VAL A 38 -12.76 10.82 -6.75
CA VAL A 38 -12.96 9.85 -7.83
C VAL A 38 -11.73 9.86 -8.73
N PHE A 39 -11.19 8.68 -9.00
CA PHE A 39 -10.08 8.51 -9.94
C PHE A 39 -10.52 7.57 -11.07
N LYS A 40 -10.15 7.93 -12.30
CA LYS A 40 -10.43 7.11 -13.48
C LYS A 40 -9.13 6.79 -14.19
N ASP A 41 -9.01 5.54 -14.65
CA ASP A 41 -7.85 5.08 -15.41
C ASP A 41 -6.53 5.41 -14.71
N SER A 42 -6.52 5.20 -13.41
CA SER A 42 -5.39 5.50 -12.56
C SER A 42 -4.80 4.22 -11.99
N TYR A 43 -3.67 4.34 -11.30
CA TYR A 43 -2.95 3.20 -10.78
C TYR A 43 -2.88 3.25 -9.26
N ILE A 44 -3.05 2.09 -8.64
CA ILE A 44 -2.69 1.90 -7.24
C ILE A 44 -1.24 1.47 -7.22
N SER A 45 -0.39 2.30 -6.63
CA SER A 45 1.04 2.03 -6.54
C SER A 45 1.47 1.82 -5.11
N VAL A 46 2.40 0.88 -4.91
CA VAL A 46 2.99 0.60 -3.61
C VAL A 46 4.48 0.81 -3.71
N TYR A 47 5.02 1.57 -2.77
CA TYR A 47 6.45 1.85 -2.67
C TYR A 47 7.01 1.23 -1.41
N PHE A 48 8.13 0.53 -1.55
CA PHE A 48 8.97 0.11 -0.41
C PHE A 48 10.08 1.15 -0.29
N ASN A 49 10.04 1.94 0.78
CA ASN A 49 10.85 3.16 0.87
C ASN A 49 10.55 4.03 -0.36
N ASP A 50 11.53 4.27 -1.21
CA ASP A 50 11.37 5.11 -2.40
C ASP A 50 11.21 4.31 -3.70
N GLU A 51 11.19 2.98 -3.60
CA GLU A 51 11.12 2.12 -4.78
C GLU A 51 9.72 1.61 -5.04
N ARG A 52 9.20 1.83 -6.25
CA ARG A 52 7.88 1.34 -6.63
C ARG A 52 7.95 -0.17 -6.90
N VAL A 53 7.19 -0.95 -6.14
CA VAL A 53 7.18 -2.41 -6.22
C VAL A 53 5.87 -2.99 -6.72
N GLN A 54 4.78 -2.23 -6.66
CA GLN A 54 3.49 -2.62 -7.23
C GLN A 54 2.89 -1.43 -7.97
N HIS A 55 2.22 -1.72 -9.09
CA HIS A 55 1.64 -0.68 -9.93
C HIS A 55 0.51 -1.31 -10.73
N ARG A 56 -0.72 -1.13 -10.28
CA ARG A 56 -1.87 -1.81 -10.85
C ARG A 56 -2.93 -0.83 -11.29
N LYS A 57 -3.36 -0.94 -12.53
CA LYS A 57 -4.38 -0.07 -13.09
C LYS A 57 -5.78 -0.42 -12.57
N LYS A 58 -6.55 0.60 -12.25
CA LYS A 58 -7.97 0.51 -11.93
C LYS A 58 -8.74 1.50 -12.80
N GLN A 59 -9.83 1.03 -13.38
CA GLN A 59 -10.65 1.89 -14.25
C GLN A 59 -11.35 2.98 -13.47
N VAL A 60 -11.87 2.65 -12.28
CA VAL A 60 -12.59 3.61 -11.44
C VAL A 60 -12.30 3.30 -9.97
N MET A 61 -12.07 4.36 -9.21
CA MET A 61 -12.01 4.30 -7.74
C MET A 61 -12.82 5.47 -7.20
N ALA A 62 -13.59 5.23 -6.14
CA ALA A 62 -14.45 6.25 -5.55
C ALA A 62 -14.34 6.25 -4.02
N PRO A 63 -14.53 7.42 -3.36
CA PRO A 63 -14.35 7.52 -1.89
C PRO A 63 -15.20 6.57 -1.06
N GLY A 64 -16.36 6.19 -1.57
CA GLY A 64 -17.25 5.28 -0.85
C GLY A 64 -16.83 3.82 -0.91
N GLU A 65 -15.86 3.49 -1.75
CA GLU A 65 -15.42 2.11 -1.95
C GLU A 65 -14.09 1.84 -1.28
N MET A 66 -13.94 0.61 -0.76
CA MET A 66 -12.70 0.17 -0.15
C MET A 66 -11.80 -0.44 -1.21
N GLU A 67 -10.56 0.04 -1.29
CA GLU A 67 -9.53 -0.56 -2.12
C GLU A 67 -8.58 -1.38 -1.27
N GLN A 68 -7.82 -2.25 -1.91
CA GLN A 68 -6.87 -3.07 -1.16
C GLN A 68 -5.64 -3.41 -1.97
N ILE A 69 -4.55 -3.65 -1.25
CA ILE A 69 -3.33 -4.23 -1.78
C ILE A 69 -2.95 -5.42 -0.91
N VAL A 70 -2.17 -6.33 -1.47
CA VAL A 70 -1.68 -7.50 -0.73
C VAL A 70 -0.17 -7.44 -0.65
N LEU A 71 0.34 -7.64 0.57
CA LEU A 71 1.78 -7.68 0.84
C LEU A 71 2.16 -9.10 1.23
N LYS A 72 3.25 -9.59 0.64
CA LYS A 72 3.79 -10.91 0.97
C LYS A 72 4.91 -10.75 2.01
N LYS A 73 4.82 -11.53 3.09
CA LYS A 73 5.83 -11.49 4.14
C LYS A 73 7.24 -11.68 3.58
N LYS A 74 7.41 -12.63 2.67
CA LYS A 74 8.72 -12.91 2.08
C LYS A 74 9.28 -11.70 1.34
N ALA A 75 8.45 -10.97 0.61
CA ALA A 75 8.90 -9.77 -0.09
C ALA A 75 9.39 -8.70 0.88
N LEU A 76 8.72 -8.57 2.03
CA LEU A 76 9.13 -7.62 3.06
C LEU A 76 10.42 -8.05 3.73
N GLU A 77 10.56 -9.35 4.01
CA GLU A 77 11.76 -9.89 4.65
C GLU A 77 12.99 -9.76 3.76
N ASP A 78 12.82 -9.95 2.46
CA ASP A 78 13.92 -9.93 1.50
C ASP A 78 14.37 -8.52 1.13
N TYR A 79 13.63 -7.50 1.55
CA TYR A 79 13.94 -6.11 1.20
C TYR A 79 14.79 -5.46 2.28
N ASP A 80 16.05 -5.20 1.95
CA ASP A 80 17.01 -4.62 2.90
C ASP A 80 16.61 -3.19 3.31
N GLY A 81 16.57 -2.96 4.62
CA GLY A 81 16.36 -1.63 5.14
C GLY A 81 14.97 -1.06 4.95
N LEU A 82 13.96 -1.93 4.80
CA LEU A 82 12.58 -1.48 4.63
C LEU A 82 12.08 -0.81 5.91
N LYS A 83 11.65 0.44 5.79
CA LYS A 83 11.13 1.22 6.92
C LYS A 83 9.72 1.71 6.68
N THR A 84 9.38 2.03 5.43
CA THR A 84 8.10 2.63 5.10
C THR A 84 7.53 1.99 3.84
N ILE A 85 6.24 1.69 3.90
CA ILE A 85 5.47 1.26 2.74
C ILE A 85 4.48 2.38 2.45
N THR A 86 4.50 2.89 1.22
CA THR A 86 3.60 3.98 0.82
C THR A 86 2.63 3.48 -0.24
N VAL A 87 1.35 3.74 -0.01
CA VAL A 87 0.29 3.47 -0.98
C VAL A 87 -0.13 4.81 -1.56
N LYS A 88 -0.13 4.91 -2.88
CA LYS A 88 -0.60 6.14 -3.52
C LYS A 88 -1.24 5.88 -4.86
N ILE A 89 -2.01 6.88 -5.33
CA ILE A 89 -2.68 6.83 -6.61
C ILE A 89 -1.86 7.64 -7.61
N GLU A 90 -1.54 7.03 -8.72
CA GLU A 90 -0.75 7.66 -9.78
C GLU A 90 -1.48 7.58 -11.10
N GLU A 91 -1.24 8.56 -11.97
CA GLU A 91 -1.86 8.58 -13.30
C GLU A 91 -1.12 7.66 -14.27
N GLU A 92 0.15 7.40 -14.00
CA GLU A 92 0.98 6.53 -14.84
C GLU A 92 1.91 5.67 -13.99
#